data_e5cbb5bc00757078a5f88dc4e1ba71da
#
_entry.id   e5cbb5bc00757078a5f88dc4e1ba71da
#
_cell.length_a   1.000
_cell.length_b   1.000
_cell.length_c   1.000
_cell.angle_alpha   90.00
_cell.angle_beta   90.00
_cell.angle_gamma   90.00
#
_symmetry.space_group_name_H-M   'P 1'
#
loop_
_entity.id
_entity.type
_entity.pdbx_description
1 polymer ?
#
loop_
_entity_poly.entity_id
_entity_poly.type
_entity_poly.pdbx_seq_one_letter_code
_entity_poly.pdbx_strand_id
1 'polypeptide(L)'
;MNKILIVHTSWYSEYINEMVQVATNIISDSGYQYETTCAPGAIELAALGKHHLIKNKSPYSGILFLGIVIRGETTHYDLVTNETFRSIGDLALTFQVYQ
;
A
#
# COMPACT_ATOMS: atom_id res chain seq x y z
N MET A 1 -6.56 -15.07 12.75
CA MET A 1 -7.42 -14.69 11.61
C MET A 1 -6.57 -13.94 10.60
N ASN A 2 -6.58 -14.38 9.36
CA ASN A 2 -5.71 -13.82 8.32
C ASN A 2 -6.33 -12.54 7.75
N LYS A 3 -5.58 -11.44 7.82
CA LYS A 3 -6.05 -10.14 7.37
C LYS A 3 -4.96 -9.43 6.58
N ILE A 4 -5.35 -8.85 5.46
CA ILE A 4 -4.46 -8.09 4.58
C ILE A 4 -4.80 -6.60 4.71
N LEU A 5 -3.78 -5.78 4.89
CA LEU A 5 -3.93 -4.33 4.84
C LEU A 5 -3.64 -3.85 3.43
N ILE A 6 -4.56 -3.09 2.85
CA ILE A 6 -4.37 -2.45 1.55
C ILE A 6 -4.17 -0.97 1.78
N VAL A 7 -2.98 -0.47 1.44
CA VAL A 7 -2.63 0.95 1.51
C VAL A 7 -2.57 1.49 0.08
N HIS A 8 -3.43 2.44 -0.24
CA HIS A 8 -3.52 2.94 -1.61
C HIS A 8 -3.58 4.46 -1.65
N THR A 9 -3.30 5.01 -2.82
CA THR A 9 -3.43 6.45 -3.06
C THR A 9 -4.81 6.76 -3.64
N SER A 10 -5.17 8.05 -3.70
CA SER A 10 -6.43 8.51 -4.30
C SER A 10 -6.23 9.14 -5.69
N TRP A 11 -4.98 9.43 -6.09
CA TRP A 11 -4.69 9.98 -7.41
C TRP A 11 -5.06 8.97 -8.48
N TYR A 12 -5.64 9.44 -9.57
CA TYR A 12 -6.16 8.58 -10.64
C TYR A 12 -7.17 7.58 -10.09
N SER A 13 -8.16 8.11 -9.36
CA SER A 13 -9.09 7.32 -8.55
C SER A 13 -9.83 6.24 -9.33
N GLU A 14 -10.15 6.47 -10.61
CA GLU A 14 -10.78 5.46 -11.46
C GLU A 14 -9.96 4.18 -11.51
N TYR A 15 -8.66 4.31 -11.79
CA TYR A 15 -7.76 3.17 -11.90
C TYR A 15 -7.46 2.56 -10.53
N ILE A 16 -7.26 3.39 -9.51
CA ILE A 16 -7.00 2.92 -8.14
C ILE A 16 -8.21 2.13 -7.62
N ASN A 17 -9.42 2.63 -7.82
CA ASN A 17 -10.63 1.94 -7.35
C ASN A 17 -10.79 0.59 -8.03
N GLU A 18 -10.46 0.50 -9.31
CA GLU A 18 -10.49 -0.75 -10.04
C GLU A 18 -9.46 -1.75 -9.51
N MET A 19 -8.24 -1.29 -9.24
CA MET A 19 -7.18 -2.11 -8.66
C MET A 19 -7.58 -2.62 -7.27
N VAL A 20 -8.12 -1.75 -6.44
CA VAL A 20 -8.60 -2.12 -5.10
C VAL A 20 -9.72 -3.15 -5.19
N GLN A 21 -10.66 -2.96 -6.13
CA GLN A 21 -11.77 -3.90 -6.33
C GLN A 21 -11.27 -5.29 -6.70
N VAL A 22 -10.34 -5.37 -7.64
CA VAL A 22 -9.74 -6.65 -8.03
C VAL A 22 -9.01 -7.29 -6.86
N ALA A 23 -8.21 -6.52 -6.14
CA ALA A 23 -7.47 -7.01 -4.99
C ALA A 23 -8.38 -7.54 -3.88
N THR A 24 -9.43 -6.80 -3.54
CA THR A 24 -10.36 -7.21 -2.48
C THR A 24 -11.14 -8.47 -2.87
N ASN A 25 -11.51 -8.62 -4.15
CA ASN A 25 -12.17 -9.82 -4.63
C ASN A 25 -11.26 -11.05 -4.48
N ILE A 26 -10.00 -10.93 -4.87
CA ILE A 26 -9.03 -12.05 -4.76
C ILE A 26 -8.79 -12.39 -3.29
N ILE A 27 -8.61 -11.39 -2.44
CA ILE A 27 -8.37 -11.60 -1.00
C ILE A 27 -9.55 -12.30 -0.35
N SER A 28 -10.78 -11.83 -0.64
CA SER A 28 -11.99 -12.41 -0.09
C SER A 28 -12.21 -13.85 -0.57
N ASP A 29 -11.98 -14.10 -1.86
CA ASP A 29 -12.11 -15.44 -2.44
C ASP A 29 -11.10 -16.42 -1.84
N SER A 30 -9.97 -15.92 -1.36
CA SER A 30 -8.95 -16.72 -0.71
C SER A 30 -9.25 -16.98 0.78
N GLY A 31 -10.34 -16.47 1.30
CA GLY A 31 -10.73 -16.65 2.69
C GLY A 31 -10.09 -15.68 3.66
N TYR A 32 -9.44 -14.62 3.17
CA TYR A 32 -8.80 -13.61 3.99
C TYR A 32 -9.74 -12.42 4.21
N GLN A 33 -9.57 -11.77 5.33
CA GLN A 33 -10.17 -10.46 5.58
C GLN A 33 -9.24 -9.36 5.06
N TYR A 34 -9.77 -8.16 4.91
CA TYR A 34 -8.95 -7.03 4.48
C TYR A 34 -9.42 -5.74 5.15
N GLU A 35 -8.50 -4.79 5.23
CA GLU A 35 -8.77 -3.40 5.56
C GLU A 35 -8.14 -2.53 4.49
N THR A 36 -8.76 -1.40 4.19
CA THR A 36 -8.22 -0.44 3.23
C THR A 36 -7.95 0.88 3.92
N THR A 37 -6.91 1.57 3.50
CA THR A 37 -6.59 2.91 3.97
C THR A 37 -5.97 3.70 2.82
N CYS A 38 -6.25 4.99 2.78
CA CYS A 38 -5.85 5.87 1.68
C CYS A 38 -4.76 6.85 2.11
N ALA A 39 -3.66 6.87 1.38
CA ALA A 39 -2.57 7.82 1.58
C ALA A 39 -2.72 9.01 0.63
N PRO A 40 -2.25 10.21 1.01
CA PRO A 40 -2.34 11.38 0.13
C PRO A 40 -1.46 11.30 -1.12
N GLY A 41 -0.41 10.49 -1.09
CA GLY A 41 0.46 10.30 -2.25
C GLY A 41 1.32 9.06 -2.10
N ALA A 42 2.11 8.74 -3.14
CA ALA A 42 2.92 7.52 -3.16
C ALA A 42 4.01 7.51 -2.07
N ILE A 43 4.61 8.66 -1.81
CA ILE A 43 5.68 8.78 -0.81
C ILE A 43 5.16 8.43 0.60
N GLU A 44 3.89 8.72 0.88
CA GLU A 44 3.29 8.50 2.19
C GLU A 44 2.75 7.09 2.41
N LEU A 45 2.82 6.22 1.41
CA LEU A 45 2.27 4.85 1.49
C LEU A 45 2.88 4.07 2.67
N ALA A 46 4.21 4.06 2.75
CA ALA A 46 4.90 3.29 3.79
C ALA A 46 4.61 3.86 5.19
N ALA A 47 4.59 5.19 5.33
CA ALA A 47 4.31 5.82 6.61
C ALA A 47 2.92 5.47 7.12
N LEU A 48 1.92 5.46 6.24
CA LEU A 48 0.55 5.09 6.61
C LEU A 48 0.47 3.61 6.98
N GLY A 49 1.15 2.74 6.23
CA GLY A 49 1.24 1.33 6.57
C GLY A 49 1.85 1.11 7.95
N LYS A 50 2.95 1.81 8.24
CA LYS A 50 3.59 1.75 9.55
C LYS A 50 2.66 2.21 10.66
N HIS A 51 1.89 3.28 10.44
CA HIS A 51 0.92 3.77 11.40
C HIS A 51 -0.08 2.67 11.78
N HIS A 52 -0.62 1.97 10.78
CA HIS A 52 -1.58 0.90 11.02
C HIS A 52 -0.95 -0.30 11.73
N LEU A 53 0.30 -0.65 11.41
CA LEU A 53 1.01 -1.74 12.07
C LEU A 53 1.24 -1.44 13.55
N ILE A 54 1.56 -0.20 13.89
CA ILE A 54 1.79 0.20 15.29
C ILE A 54 0.48 0.28 16.04
N LYS A 55 -0.55 0.87 15.43
CA LYS A 55 -1.84 1.10 16.08
C LYS A 55 -2.60 -0.19 16.36
N ASN A 56 -2.57 -1.12 15.42
CA ASN A 56 -3.30 -2.38 15.55
C ASN A 56 -2.41 -3.43 16.21
N LYS A 57 -2.87 -3.97 17.32
CA LYS A 57 -2.16 -5.02 18.04
C LYS A 57 -2.31 -6.39 17.38
N SER A 58 -3.33 -6.54 16.52
CA SER A 58 -3.52 -7.76 15.75
C SER A 58 -2.65 -7.69 14.50
N PRO A 59 -1.75 -8.67 14.31
CA PRO A 59 -0.87 -8.61 13.15
C PRO A 59 -1.63 -8.84 11.86
N TYR A 60 -1.24 -8.10 10.83
CA TYR A 60 -1.68 -8.37 9.47
C TYR A 60 -0.84 -9.51 8.90
N SER A 61 -1.45 -10.35 8.07
CA SER A 61 -0.72 -11.40 7.34
C SER A 61 0.14 -10.82 6.22
N GLY A 62 -0.21 -9.64 5.73
CA GLY A 62 0.55 -8.94 4.72
C GLY A 62 0.01 -7.55 4.48
N ILE A 63 0.78 -6.77 3.73
CA ILE A 63 0.38 -5.43 3.32
C ILE A 63 0.53 -5.33 1.80
N LEU A 64 -0.51 -4.83 1.14
CA LEU A 64 -0.49 -4.55 -0.28
C LEU A 64 -0.50 -3.04 -0.48
N PHE A 65 0.49 -2.53 -1.21
CA PHE A 65 0.58 -1.11 -1.53
C PHE A 65 0.18 -0.89 -2.98
N LEU A 66 -0.78 -0.01 -3.20
CA LEU A 66 -1.28 0.32 -4.54
C LEU A 66 -1.18 1.81 -4.79
N GLY A 67 -0.51 2.17 -5.88
CA GLY A 67 -0.37 3.57 -6.28
C GLY A 67 -0.06 3.66 -7.76
N ILE A 68 -0.23 4.85 -8.31
CA ILE A 68 0.08 5.13 -9.70
C ILE A 68 0.95 6.38 -9.74
N VAL A 69 2.10 6.27 -10.39
CA VAL A 69 2.99 7.41 -10.63
C VAL A 69 3.23 7.47 -12.13
N ILE A 70 2.85 8.59 -12.75
CA ILE A 70 2.99 8.75 -14.20
C ILE A 70 4.27 9.53 -14.49
N ARG A 71 5.07 9.00 -15.41
CA ARG A 71 6.29 9.67 -15.84
C ARG A 71 5.94 10.91 -16.65
N GLY A 72 6.40 12.07 -16.16
CA GLY A 72 6.24 13.35 -16.82
C GLY A 72 7.55 13.85 -17.39
N GLU A 73 7.59 15.14 -17.70
CA GLU A 73 8.77 15.81 -18.28
C GLU A 73 9.83 16.17 -17.24
N THR A 74 9.52 16.04 -15.95
CA THR A 74 10.42 16.39 -14.86
C THR A 74 11.05 15.16 -14.26
N THR A 75 12.12 15.34 -13.46
CA THR A 75 12.77 14.28 -12.70
C THR A 75 11.97 13.84 -11.48
N HIS A 76 10.85 14.49 -11.23
CA HIS A 76 10.00 14.20 -10.07
C HIS A 76 9.54 12.74 -10.02
N TYR A 77 9.28 12.14 -11.18
CA TYR A 77 8.89 10.74 -11.27
C TYR A 77 9.92 9.82 -10.62
N ASP A 78 11.20 9.97 -10.98
CA ASP A 78 12.27 9.12 -10.46
C ASP A 78 12.45 9.31 -8.96
N LEU A 79 12.36 10.54 -8.48
CA LEU A 79 12.47 10.85 -7.06
C LEU A 79 11.34 10.18 -6.27
N VAL A 80 10.10 10.31 -6.74
CA VAL A 80 8.94 9.75 -6.07
C VAL A 80 8.99 8.23 -6.05
N THR A 81 9.28 7.60 -7.19
CA THR A 81 9.32 6.14 -7.26
C THR A 81 10.44 5.56 -6.43
N ASN A 82 11.64 6.13 -6.49
CA ASN A 82 12.78 5.65 -5.71
C ASN A 82 12.52 5.77 -4.21
N GLU A 83 11.99 6.91 -3.77
CA GLU A 83 11.70 7.14 -2.35
C GLU A 83 10.58 6.23 -1.86
N THR A 84 9.56 6.00 -2.68
CA THR A 84 8.45 5.11 -2.33
C THR A 84 8.95 3.68 -2.12
N PHE A 85 9.74 3.15 -3.05
CA PHE A 85 10.26 1.80 -2.93
C PHE A 85 11.24 1.68 -1.76
N ARG A 86 12.08 2.69 -1.54
CA ARG A 86 13.00 2.69 -0.42
C ARG A 86 12.26 2.63 0.91
N SER A 87 11.24 3.45 1.09
CA SER A 87 10.49 3.52 2.34
C SER A 87 9.67 2.26 2.60
N ILE A 88 9.12 1.63 1.56
CA ILE A 88 8.42 0.35 1.68
C ILE A 88 9.41 -0.75 2.07
N GLY A 89 10.60 -0.76 1.48
CA GLY A 89 11.66 -1.69 1.82
C GLY A 89 12.08 -1.57 3.29
N ASP A 90 12.26 -0.35 3.78
CA ASP A 90 12.58 -0.09 5.18
C ASP A 90 11.49 -0.61 6.11
N LEU A 91 10.23 -0.43 5.73
CA LEU A 91 9.09 -0.92 6.51
C LEU A 91 9.13 -2.44 6.62
N ALA A 92 9.40 -3.13 5.52
CA ALA A 92 9.49 -4.59 5.50
C ALA A 92 10.59 -5.10 6.42
N LEU A 93 11.75 -4.44 6.46
CA LEU A 93 12.84 -4.80 7.36
C LEU A 93 12.47 -4.58 8.82
N THR A 94 11.73 -3.50 9.12
CA THR A 94 11.36 -3.16 10.50
C THR A 94 10.30 -4.10 11.05
N PHE A 95 9.30 -4.48 10.24
CA PHE A 95 8.14 -5.24 10.70
C PHE A 95 8.05 -6.65 10.11
N GLN A 96 9.00 -7.02 9.24
CA GLN A 96 9.04 -8.33 8.58
C GLN A 96 7.75 -8.69 7.85
N VAL A 97 7.22 -7.74 7.09
CA VAL A 97 6.06 -7.96 6.24
C VAL A 97 6.51 -8.19 4.79
N TYR A 98 5.69 -8.92 4.03
CA TYR A 98 5.96 -9.21 2.61
C TYR A 98 5.02 -8.38 1.75
N GLN A 99 5.60 -7.77 0.72
CA GLN A 99 4.86 -6.92 -0.23
C GLN A 99 4.50 -7.68 -1.50
#